data_ab504129e37adb5c76a469ad901c0561
#
_entry.id   ab504129e37adb5c76a469ad901c0561
#
_cell.length_a   1.000
_cell.length_b   1.000
_cell.length_c   1.000
_cell.angle_alpha   90.00
_cell.angle_beta   90.00
_cell.angle_gamma   90.00
#
_symmetry.space_group_name_H-M   'P 1'
#
loop_
_entity.id
_entity.type
_entity.pdbx_description
1 polymer ?
#
loop_
_entity_poly.entity_id
_entity_poly.type
_entity_poly.pdbx_seq_one_letter_code
_entity_poly.pdbx_strand_id
1 'polypeptide(L)'
;ALSTGITTDDIFDMVKRLRTGTEPLTIPLVFMTYLNPIYVYGVESFMTRCEEVGIQGVIVPDCPLEEKQELSHQAKAHGIAVISLIAPTSEQRIEEIASQAEGFVYCVSSLGVTGMRSDIKTDIASIVQQIRQYTDIPVAVGFGISTPEQAKAMAAVSDGAIVGSAIVKQIGEWGT
;
A
#
# COMPACT_ATOMS: atom_id res chain seq x y z
N ALA A 1 -2.55 3.70 18.85
CA ALA A 1 -3.24 2.40 18.66
C ALA A 1 -2.87 1.42 19.80
N LEU A 2 -1.59 1.06 20.00
CA LEU A 2 -1.20 0.10 21.06
C LEU A 2 -1.67 0.50 22.46
N SER A 3 -1.67 1.79 22.79
CA SER A 3 -2.15 2.31 24.07
C SER A 3 -3.67 2.22 24.25
N THR A 4 -4.43 2.04 23.19
CA THR A 4 -5.90 1.94 23.21
C THR A 4 -6.39 0.50 23.25
N GLY A 5 -5.48 -0.49 23.18
CA GLY A 5 -5.83 -1.91 23.22
C GLY A 5 -6.54 -2.44 21.98
N ILE A 6 -6.53 -1.71 20.85
CA ILE A 6 -7.14 -2.14 19.59
C ILE A 6 -6.41 -3.39 19.07
N THR A 7 -7.18 -4.42 18.76
CA THR A 7 -6.72 -5.69 18.21
C THR A 7 -6.91 -5.75 16.69
N THR A 8 -6.34 -6.77 16.05
CA THR A 8 -6.56 -7.04 14.63
C THR A 8 -8.03 -7.37 14.33
N ASP A 9 -8.71 -8.08 15.23
CA ASP A 9 -10.15 -8.39 15.10
C ASP A 9 -11.01 -7.14 15.15
N ASP A 10 -10.68 -6.16 16.01
CA ASP A 10 -11.40 -4.89 16.06
C ASP A 10 -11.33 -4.14 14.72
N ILE A 11 -10.18 -4.24 14.03
CA ILE A 11 -9.98 -3.64 12.70
C ILE A 11 -10.83 -4.38 11.64
N PHE A 12 -10.85 -5.70 11.65
CA PHE A 12 -11.72 -6.49 10.78
C PHE A 12 -13.20 -6.17 11.01
N ASP A 13 -13.63 -6.09 12.25
CA ASP A 13 -15.01 -5.74 12.60
C ASP A 13 -15.37 -4.31 12.19
N MET A 14 -14.43 -3.37 12.28
CA MET A 14 -14.61 -2.02 11.74
C MET A 14 -14.83 -2.06 10.23
N VAL A 15 -14.00 -2.78 9.47
CA VAL A 15 -14.16 -2.91 8.01
C VAL A 15 -15.51 -3.55 7.67
N LYS A 16 -15.89 -4.61 8.38
CA LYS A 16 -17.19 -5.26 8.20
C LYS A 16 -18.35 -4.25 8.37
N ARG A 17 -18.30 -3.44 9.43
CA ARG A 17 -19.32 -2.38 9.65
C ARG A 17 -19.35 -1.35 8.50
N LEU A 18 -18.18 -0.95 7.98
CA LEU A 18 -18.10 -0.03 6.84
C LEU A 18 -18.68 -0.63 5.55
N ARG A 19 -18.54 -1.94 5.35
CA ARG A 19 -19.07 -2.67 4.18
C ARG A 19 -20.56 -2.97 4.25
N THR A 20 -21.12 -3.10 5.47
CA THR A 20 -22.51 -3.55 5.69
C THR A 20 -23.42 -2.49 6.31
N GLY A 21 -22.92 -1.28 6.55
CA GLY A 21 -23.69 -0.17 7.14
C GLY A 21 -24.77 0.37 6.21
N THR A 22 -25.48 1.39 6.66
CA THR A 22 -26.55 2.07 5.89
C THR A 22 -26.05 2.75 4.62
N GLU A 23 -24.79 3.16 4.61
CA GLU A 23 -24.08 3.70 3.43
C GLU A 23 -22.82 2.83 3.21
N PRO A 24 -22.94 1.68 2.53
CA PRO A 24 -21.83 0.75 2.38
C PRO A 24 -20.66 1.35 1.60
N LEU A 25 -19.46 1.22 2.14
CA LEU A 25 -18.25 1.64 1.45
C LEU A 25 -17.96 0.67 0.29
N THR A 26 -17.95 1.18 -0.94
CA THR A 26 -17.78 0.37 -2.16
C THR A 26 -16.38 0.46 -2.78
N ILE A 27 -15.57 1.45 -2.39
CA ILE A 27 -14.20 1.58 -2.88
C ILE A 27 -13.33 0.41 -2.44
N PRO A 28 -12.32 0.02 -3.22
CA PRO A 28 -11.32 -0.97 -2.79
C PRO A 28 -10.66 -0.59 -1.48
N LEU A 29 -10.49 -1.57 -0.60
CA LEU A 29 -9.75 -1.41 0.66
C LEU A 29 -8.53 -2.31 0.65
N VAL A 30 -7.42 -1.76 1.11
CA VAL A 30 -6.13 -2.45 1.22
C VAL A 30 -5.61 -2.23 2.64
N PHE A 31 -5.18 -3.29 3.30
CA PHE A 31 -4.49 -3.18 4.58
C PHE A 31 -3.01 -2.87 4.39
N MET A 32 -2.45 -2.03 5.24
CA MET A 32 -1.02 -1.86 5.38
C MET A 32 -0.61 -2.28 6.79
N THR A 33 0.19 -3.32 6.88
CA THR A 33 0.65 -3.90 8.14
C THR A 33 2.04 -4.49 7.99
N TYR A 34 2.73 -4.71 9.11
CA TYR A 34 3.97 -5.47 9.12
C TYR A 34 3.70 -6.98 9.02
N LEU A 35 4.73 -7.73 8.68
CA LEU A 35 4.64 -9.19 8.48
C LEU A 35 4.31 -9.92 9.79
N ASN A 36 4.92 -9.50 10.89
CA ASN A 36 4.73 -10.16 12.19
C ASN A 36 3.26 -10.20 12.67
N PRO A 37 2.43 -9.15 12.59
CA PRO A 37 1.00 -9.23 12.90
C PRO A 37 0.26 -10.30 12.09
N ILE A 38 0.60 -10.47 10.81
CA ILE A 38 -0.01 -11.51 9.96
C ILE A 38 0.38 -12.91 10.46
N TYR A 39 1.66 -13.13 10.76
CA TYR A 39 2.14 -14.42 11.27
C TYR A 39 1.56 -14.76 12.65
N VAL A 40 1.48 -13.79 13.56
CA VAL A 40 0.90 -14.01 14.90
C VAL A 40 -0.59 -14.33 14.81
N TYR A 41 -1.31 -13.71 13.87
CA TYR A 41 -2.73 -14.01 13.63
C TYR A 41 -2.94 -15.38 12.95
N GLY A 42 -1.93 -15.85 12.24
CA GLY A 42 -1.97 -16.99 11.33
C GLY A 42 -2.33 -16.55 9.92
N VAL A 43 -1.42 -16.80 8.96
CA VAL A 43 -1.53 -16.28 7.58
C VAL A 43 -2.85 -16.68 6.94
N GLU A 44 -3.22 -17.96 6.99
CA GLU A 44 -4.48 -18.48 6.45
C GLU A 44 -5.70 -17.80 7.09
N SER A 45 -5.72 -17.72 8.43
CA SER A 45 -6.81 -17.06 9.17
C SER A 45 -6.92 -15.58 8.81
N PHE A 46 -5.79 -14.89 8.67
CA PHE A 46 -5.76 -13.48 8.28
C PHE A 46 -6.32 -13.26 6.87
N MET A 47 -5.93 -14.10 5.89
CA MET A 47 -6.41 -14.00 4.51
C MET A 47 -7.90 -14.36 4.41
N THR A 48 -8.35 -15.37 5.13
CA THR A 48 -9.79 -15.71 5.25
C THR A 48 -10.60 -14.53 5.78
N ARG A 49 -10.13 -13.89 6.85
CA ARG A 49 -10.80 -12.68 7.39
C ARG A 49 -10.78 -11.50 6.42
N CYS A 50 -9.69 -11.29 5.69
CA CYS A 50 -9.62 -10.28 4.62
C CYS A 50 -10.70 -10.52 3.56
N GLU A 51 -10.84 -11.75 3.07
CA GLU A 51 -11.86 -12.13 2.09
C GLU A 51 -13.28 -11.90 2.64
N GLU A 52 -13.58 -12.38 3.86
CA GLU A 52 -14.88 -12.23 4.50
C GLU A 52 -15.35 -10.78 4.65
N VAL A 53 -14.45 -9.84 4.92
CA VAL A 53 -14.79 -8.43 5.09
C VAL A 53 -14.59 -7.59 3.83
N GLY A 54 -14.15 -8.20 2.73
CA GLY A 54 -13.99 -7.54 1.44
C GLY A 54 -12.76 -6.63 1.35
N ILE A 55 -11.63 -7.04 1.93
CA ILE A 55 -10.30 -6.46 1.68
C ILE A 55 -9.78 -7.04 0.36
N GLN A 56 -9.25 -6.21 -0.53
CA GLN A 56 -8.74 -6.62 -1.84
C GLN A 56 -7.23 -6.78 -1.90
N GLY A 57 -6.50 -6.28 -0.92
CA GLY A 57 -5.04 -6.40 -0.93
C GLY A 57 -4.39 -6.09 0.40
N VAL A 58 -3.11 -6.43 0.49
CA VAL A 58 -2.25 -6.12 1.64
C VAL A 58 -0.94 -5.51 1.18
N ILE A 59 -0.47 -4.51 1.91
CA ILE A 59 0.86 -3.90 1.78
C ILE A 59 1.66 -4.32 2.99
N VAL A 60 2.78 -5.01 2.78
CA VAL A 60 3.65 -5.50 3.87
C VAL A 60 5.07 -4.98 3.63
N PRO A 61 5.41 -3.80 4.18
CA PRO A 61 6.65 -3.10 3.84
C PRO A 61 7.93 -3.81 4.25
N ASP A 62 7.86 -4.67 5.25
CA ASP A 62 8.97 -5.44 5.82
C ASP A 62 9.02 -6.90 5.32
N CYS A 63 8.22 -7.26 4.30
CA CYS A 63 8.24 -8.59 3.70
C CYS A 63 9.33 -8.66 2.61
N PRO A 64 10.40 -9.45 2.80
CA PRO A 64 11.40 -9.70 1.76
C PRO A 64 10.75 -10.35 0.54
N LEU A 65 11.38 -10.17 -0.64
CA LEU A 65 10.83 -10.74 -1.88
C LEU A 65 10.73 -12.27 -1.81
N GLU A 66 11.68 -12.90 -1.16
CA GLU A 66 11.75 -14.34 -0.96
C GLU A 66 10.57 -14.88 -0.12
N GLU A 67 10.19 -14.17 0.95
CA GLU A 67 9.06 -14.51 1.81
C GLU A 67 7.72 -14.10 1.19
N LYS A 68 7.74 -13.09 0.32
CA LYS A 68 6.55 -12.62 -0.39
C LYS A 68 5.89 -13.73 -1.22
N GLN A 69 6.67 -14.65 -1.79
CA GLN A 69 6.12 -15.73 -2.63
C GLN A 69 5.19 -16.65 -1.83
N GLU A 70 5.58 -17.01 -0.61
CA GLU A 70 4.75 -17.84 0.27
C GLU A 70 3.48 -17.10 0.69
N LEU A 71 3.63 -15.84 1.11
CA LEU A 71 2.50 -14.99 1.47
C LEU A 71 1.54 -14.79 0.28
N SER A 72 2.07 -14.52 -0.92
CA SER A 72 1.27 -14.32 -2.13
C SER A 72 0.52 -15.59 -2.54
N HIS A 73 1.11 -16.77 -2.36
CA HIS A 73 0.42 -18.02 -2.66
C HIS A 73 -0.84 -18.19 -1.82
N GLN A 74 -0.75 -17.94 -0.52
CA GLN A 74 -1.90 -18.01 0.39
C GLN A 74 -2.91 -16.87 0.13
N ALA A 75 -2.44 -15.63 -0.04
CA ALA A 75 -3.29 -14.49 -0.34
C ALA A 75 -4.10 -14.67 -1.63
N LYS A 76 -3.48 -15.23 -2.67
CA LYS A 76 -4.10 -15.49 -3.96
C LYS A 76 -5.25 -16.50 -3.89
N ALA A 77 -5.17 -17.49 -2.99
CA ALA A 77 -6.25 -18.46 -2.77
C ALA A 77 -7.53 -17.77 -2.27
N HIS A 78 -7.40 -16.60 -1.62
CA HIS A 78 -8.48 -15.78 -1.08
C HIS A 78 -8.78 -14.53 -1.96
N GLY A 79 -8.19 -14.43 -3.15
CA GLY A 79 -8.37 -13.26 -4.02
C GLY A 79 -7.75 -11.96 -3.50
N ILE A 80 -6.78 -12.04 -2.60
CA ILE A 80 -6.09 -10.90 -1.98
C ILE A 80 -4.77 -10.65 -2.71
N ALA A 81 -4.57 -9.43 -3.22
CA ALA A 81 -3.31 -9.02 -3.85
C ALA A 81 -2.26 -8.64 -2.79
N VAL A 82 -1.04 -9.16 -2.91
CA VAL A 82 0.11 -8.70 -2.12
C VAL A 82 0.83 -7.61 -2.91
N ILE A 83 0.60 -6.37 -2.51
CA ILE A 83 1.08 -5.19 -3.22
C ILE A 83 2.60 -5.09 -3.16
N SER A 84 3.22 -4.96 -4.30
CA SER A 84 4.68 -4.82 -4.41
C SER A 84 5.12 -3.38 -4.11
N LEU A 85 6.19 -3.24 -3.31
CA LEU A 85 6.85 -1.96 -3.06
C LEU A 85 8.14 -1.87 -3.87
N ILE A 86 8.33 -0.75 -4.55
CA ILE A 86 9.59 -0.42 -5.26
C ILE A 86 10.08 0.92 -4.74
N ALA A 87 11.30 0.92 -4.20
CA ALA A 87 11.99 2.13 -3.75
C ALA A 87 13.12 2.49 -4.73
N PRO A 88 13.65 3.73 -4.74
CA PRO A 88 14.79 4.12 -5.55
C PRO A 88 16.02 3.21 -5.36
N THR A 89 16.18 2.66 -4.18
CA THR A 89 17.25 1.69 -3.85
C THR A 89 17.04 0.31 -4.48
N SER A 90 15.91 0.07 -5.11
CA SER A 90 15.55 -1.22 -5.72
C SER A 90 15.87 -1.31 -7.21
N GLU A 91 16.59 -0.36 -7.82
CA GLU A 91 16.84 -0.28 -9.28
C GLU A 91 17.25 -1.62 -9.89
N GLN A 92 18.16 -2.35 -9.23
CA GLN A 92 18.66 -3.65 -9.72
C GLN A 92 17.61 -4.78 -9.65
N ARG A 93 16.48 -4.58 -8.97
CA ARG A 93 15.42 -5.56 -8.74
C ARG A 93 14.07 -5.13 -9.31
N ILE A 94 14.00 -3.99 -10.02
CA ILE A 94 12.74 -3.46 -10.57
C ILE A 94 12.06 -4.50 -11.46
N GLU A 95 12.79 -5.11 -12.38
CA GLU A 95 12.27 -6.16 -13.28
C GLU A 95 11.66 -7.32 -12.50
N GLU A 96 12.41 -7.87 -11.53
CA GLU A 96 11.98 -9.00 -10.73
C GLU A 96 10.72 -8.68 -9.91
N ILE A 97 10.65 -7.50 -9.30
CA ILE A 97 9.52 -7.09 -8.47
C ILE A 97 8.31 -6.71 -9.33
N ALA A 98 8.52 -5.98 -10.42
CA ALA A 98 7.44 -5.48 -11.27
C ALA A 98 6.76 -6.59 -12.07
N SER A 99 7.53 -7.58 -12.58
CA SER A 99 6.98 -8.72 -13.31
C SER A 99 6.08 -9.63 -12.46
N GLN A 100 6.24 -9.61 -11.14
CA GLN A 100 5.44 -10.38 -10.19
C GLN A 100 4.41 -9.52 -9.44
N ALA A 101 4.20 -8.27 -9.87
CA ALA A 101 3.30 -7.35 -9.18
C ALA A 101 1.84 -7.75 -9.38
N GLU A 102 1.02 -7.48 -8.36
CA GLU A 102 -0.43 -7.70 -8.35
C GLU A 102 -1.15 -6.42 -7.86
N GLY A 103 -2.37 -6.18 -8.34
CA GLY A 103 -3.18 -5.05 -7.96
C GLY A 103 -2.60 -3.71 -8.44
N PHE A 104 -1.61 -3.17 -7.77
CA PHE A 104 -0.83 -2.01 -8.19
C PHE A 104 0.60 -2.08 -7.65
N VAL A 105 1.52 -1.32 -8.24
CA VAL A 105 2.88 -1.15 -7.71
C VAL A 105 2.92 0.10 -6.83
N TYR A 106 3.35 -0.06 -5.58
CA TYR A 106 3.62 1.07 -4.70
C TYR A 106 5.05 1.57 -4.90
N CYS A 107 5.23 2.61 -5.70
CA CYS A 107 6.52 3.28 -5.85
C CYS A 107 6.74 4.23 -4.66
N VAL A 108 7.70 3.91 -3.80
CA VAL A 108 8.05 4.71 -2.62
C VAL A 108 8.97 5.83 -3.05
N SER A 109 8.53 7.09 -2.94
CA SER A 109 9.39 8.23 -3.21
C SER A 109 10.31 8.53 -2.02
N SER A 110 11.54 8.97 -2.28
CA SER A 110 12.50 9.35 -1.23
C SER A 110 12.21 10.73 -0.59
N LEU A 111 11.05 11.33 -0.86
CA LEU A 111 10.67 12.66 -0.36
C LEU A 111 10.67 12.82 1.17
N GLY A 112 10.76 11.72 1.92
CA GLY A 112 10.79 11.73 3.40
C GLY A 112 12.15 12.06 4.01
N VAL A 113 13.23 12.21 3.25
CA VAL A 113 14.57 12.53 3.74
C VAL A 113 14.94 13.93 3.26
N THR A 114 14.67 14.92 4.10
CA THR A 114 15.16 16.31 4.13
C THR A 114 15.85 16.84 2.88
N GLY A 115 15.16 17.68 2.13
CA GLY A 115 15.74 18.60 1.14
C GLY A 115 14.88 18.76 -0.09
N MET A 116 14.36 19.98 -0.30
CA MET A 116 13.71 20.38 -1.56
C MET A 116 14.75 20.33 -2.68
N ARG A 117 14.75 19.27 -3.50
CA ARG A 117 15.53 19.21 -4.74
C ARG A 117 14.57 19.06 -5.92
N SER A 118 14.77 19.91 -6.93
CA SER A 118 14.13 19.80 -8.24
C SER A 118 14.42 18.46 -8.93
N ASP A 119 15.51 17.82 -8.55
CA ASP A 119 16.01 16.56 -9.11
C ASP A 119 15.13 15.34 -8.75
N ILE A 120 14.34 15.41 -7.67
CA ILE A 120 13.52 14.28 -7.18
C ILE A 120 12.39 13.94 -8.16
N LYS A 121 11.79 14.93 -8.83
CA LYS A 121 10.72 14.67 -9.82
C LYS A 121 11.23 13.90 -11.04
N THR A 122 12.44 14.20 -11.46
CA THR A 122 13.06 13.53 -12.61
C THR A 122 13.37 12.08 -12.29
N ASP A 123 13.80 11.80 -11.06
CA ASP A 123 14.12 10.47 -10.59
C ASP A 123 12.87 9.58 -10.50
N ILE A 124 11.79 10.04 -9.87
CA ILE A 124 10.54 9.28 -9.76
C ILE A 124 9.91 8.98 -11.13
N ALA A 125 9.90 9.93 -12.05
CA ALA A 125 9.39 9.71 -13.40
C ALA A 125 10.19 8.62 -14.13
N SER A 126 11.52 8.61 -13.98
CA SER A 126 12.39 7.58 -14.53
C SER A 126 12.08 6.20 -13.95
N ILE A 127 11.93 6.10 -12.63
CA ILE A 127 11.61 4.84 -11.96
C ILE A 127 10.23 4.31 -12.42
N VAL A 128 9.22 5.18 -12.50
CA VAL A 128 7.89 4.78 -13.00
C VAL A 128 7.96 4.29 -14.45
N GLN A 129 8.75 4.95 -15.30
CA GLN A 129 8.97 4.49 -16.68
C GLN A 129 9.68 3.14 -16.73
N GLN A 130 10.66 2.89 -15.87
CA GLN A 130 11.33 1.59 -15.78
C GLN A 130 10.35 0.50 -15.32
N ILE A 131 9.54 0.76 -14.29
CA ILE A 131 8.52 -0.19 -13.83
C ILE A 131 7.58 -0.58 -14.97
N ARG A 132 7.11 0.40 -15.75
CA ARG A 132 6.20 0.18 -16.89
C ARG A 132 6.80 -0.61 -18.06
N GLN A 133 8.11 -0.86 -18.08
CA GLN A 133 8.73 -1.76 -19.05
C GLN A 133 8.47 -3.24 -18.73
N TYR A 134 8.13 -3.55 -17.49
CA TYR A 134 7.98 -4.92 -17.00
C TYR A 134 6.58 -5.29 -16.54
N THR A 135 5.67 -4.31 -16.48
CA THR A 135 4.27 -4.55 -16.06
C THR A 135 3.32 -3.48 -16.58
N ASP A 136 2.09 -3.89 -16.91
CA ASP A 136 0.96 -2.99 -17.26
C ASP A 136 0.12 -2.63 -16.01
N ILE A 137 0.48 -3.13 -14.83
CA ILE A 137 -0.22 -2.88 -13.58
C ILE A 137 -0.03 -1.41 -13.18
N PRO A 138 -1.09 -0.71 -12.69
CA PRO A 138 -1.00 0.69 -12.29
C PRO A 138 0.11 0.94 -11.26
N VAL A 139 0.80 2.06 -11.39
CA VAL A 139 1.85 2.50 -10.48
C VAL A 139 1.37 3.70 -9.68
N ALA A 140 1.29 3.55 -8.36
CA ALA A 140 0.96 4.64 -7.44
C ALA A 140 2.21 5.08 -6.68
N VAL A 141 2.45 6.39 -6.64
CA VAL A 141 3.61 6.99 -5.96
C VAL A 141 3.18 7.53 -4.60
N GLY A 142 3.94 7.20 -3.57
CA GLY A 142 3.67 7.65 -2.22
C GLY A 142 4.93 7.86 -1.40
N PHE A 143 4.73 8.29 -0.19
CA PHE A 143 5.68 8.64 0.85
C PHE A 143 6.00 10.14 0.93
N GLY A 144 5.59 10.76 2.04
CA GLY A 144 5.88 12.17 2.34
C GLY A 144 5.04 13.20 1.57
N ILE A 145 4.03 12.76 0.81
CA ILE A 145 3.10 13.68 0.16
C ILE A 145 2.22 14.35 1.22
N SER A 146 2.34 15.67 1.34
CA SER A 146 1.65 16.45 2.40
C SER A 146 0.87 17.64 1.87
N THR A 147 1.03 18.01 0.59
CA THR A 147 0.30 19.12 -0.02
C THR A 147 -0.39 18.70 -1.32
N PRO A 148 -1.47 19.41 -1.73
CA PRO A 148 -2.14 19.17 -3.01
C PRO A 148 -1.21 19.28 -4.22
N GLU A 149 -0.26 20.23 -4.20
CA GLU A 149 0.70 20.45 -5.29
C GLU A 149 1.65 19.25 -5.45
N GLN A 150 2.09 18.66 -4.32
CA GLN A 150 2.89 17.44 -4.33
C GLN A 150 2.08 16.26 -4.88
N ALA A 151 0.84 16.08 -4.43
CA ALA A 151 -0.05 15.05 -4.92
C ALA A 151 -0.28 15.17 -6.44
N LYS A 152 -0.56 16.40 -6.93
CA LYS A 152 -0.72 16.69 -8.35
C LYS A 152 0.56 16.40 -9.15
N ALA A 153 1.72 16.73 -8.59
CA ALA A 153 2.99 16.49 -9.26
C ALA A 153 3.30 14.99 -9.38
N MET A 154 2.96 14.18 -8.39
CA MET A 154 3.14 12.72 -8.45
C MET A 154 2.11 12.06 -9.38
N ALA A 155 0.85 12.48 -9.31
CA ALA A 155 -0.20 12.00 -10.22
C ALA A 155 0.06 12.34 -11.70
N ALA A 156 0.88 13.36 -11.99
CA ALA A 156 1.25 13.70 -13.37
C ALA A 156 2.26 12.71 -14.00
N VAL A 157 2.98 11.94 -13.19
CA VAL A 157 4.02 10.99 -13.64
C VAL A 157 3.68 9.53 -13.34
N SER A 158 2.57 9.28 -12.66
CA SER A 158 2.10 7.95 -12.25
C SER A 158 0.59 7.80 -12.40
N ASP A 159 0.04 6.65 -12.09
CA ASP A 159 -1.40 6.37 -12.19
C ASP A 159 -2.15 6.80 -10.93
N GLY A 160 -1.43 7.11 -9.85
CA GLY A 160 -2.02 7.56 -8.58
C GLY A 160 -1.01 8.10 -7.59
N ALA A 161 -1.50 8.90 -6.64
CA ALA A 161 -0.72 9.41 -5.52
C ALA A 161 -1.25 8.83 -4.21
N ILE A 162 -0.35 8.32 -3.36
CA ILE A 162 -0.70 7.77 -2.05
C ILE A 162 -0.42 8.82 -0.98
N VAL A 163 -1.48 9.26 -0.31
CA VAL A 163 -1.43 10.29 0.73
C VAL A 163 -1.89 9.67 2.05
N GLY A 164 -1.04 9.66 3.05
CA GLY A 164 -1.32 9.07 4.37
C GLY A 164 -1.38 10.13 5.47
N SER A 165 -0.23 10.50 6.01
CA SER A 165 -0.12 11.34 7.22
C SER A 165 -0.87 12.68 7.13
N ALA A 166 -0.95 13.30 5.95
CA ALA A 166 -1.67 14.55 5.77
C ALA A 166 -3.19 14.35 5.99
N ILE A 167 -3.77 13.25 5.50
CA ILE A 167 -5.19 12.92 5.71
C ILE A 167 -5.44 12.56 7.18
N VAL A 168 -4.58 11.74 7.78
CA VAL A 168 -4.67 11.38 9.21
C VAL A 168 -4.62 12.62 10.10
N LYS A 169 -3.76 13.59 9.77
CA LYS A 169 -3.71 14.88 10.48
C LYS A 169 -5.04 15.63 10.40
N GLN A 170 -5.63 15.73 9.19
CA GLN A 170 -6.93 16.39 9.02
C GLN A 170 -8.04 15.69 9.81
N ILE A 171 -8.06 14.35 9.81
CA ILE A 171 -9.02 13.59 10.62
C ILE A 171 -8.84 13.92 12.12
N GLY A 172 -7.59 14.00 12.59
CA GLY A 172 -7.30 14.36 13.99
C GLY A 172 -7.69 15.79 14.38
N GLU A 173 -7.69 16.71 13.41
CA GLU A 173 -8.06 18.14 13.64
C GLU A 173 -9.57 18.39 13.51
N TRP A 174 -10.27 17.64 12.65
CA TRP A 174 -11.67 17.90 12.27
C TRP A 174 -12.62 16.74 12.57
N GLY A 175 -12.10 15.56 12.90
CA GLY A 175 -12.85 14.34 13.18
C GLY A 175 -13.15 14.22 14.68
N THR A 176 -14.09 14.98 15.19
CA THR A 176 -14.63 14.84 16.56
C THR A 176 -15.98 14.19 16.56
#